data_3db105fbf46269ffb56d2564ee41af56
#
_entry.id   3db105fbf46269ffb56d2564ee41af56
#
_cell.length_a   1.000
_cell.length_b   1.000
_cell.length_c   1.000
_cell.angle_alpha   90.00
_cell.angle_beta   90.00
_cell.angle_gamma   90.00
#
_symmetry.space_group_name_H-M   'P 1'
#
loop_
_entity.id
_entity.type
_entity.pdbx_description
1 polymer ?
#
loop_
_entity_poly.entity_id
_entity_poly.type
_entity_poly.pdbx_seq_one_letter_code
_entity_poly.pdbx_strand_id
1 'polypeptide(L)'
;SSLMNKVFGRKDLVKVSSKPGKTTTINFFAIGDVDFVDLPGYGYARVNAAEKQRWDNLMDGYFESERNLKLVVALVDIRHDASPLDAQMIGYLESLGHPYAIAFTKADKLSHSKGVAQANLLRQQLCVDESVRSVLVSSLKGTGIDELKKVIEERLNF
;
A
#
# COMPACT_ATOMS: atom_id res chain seq x y z
N SER A 1 9.28 4.59 -4.82
CA SER A 1 7.95 4.72 -5.34
C SER A 1 7.49 6.18 -5.39
N SER A 2 6.69 6.51 -6.39
CA SER A 2 6.20 7.87 -6.58
C SER A 2 5.29 8.33 -5.44
N LEU A 3 4.48 7.41 -4.90
CA LEU A 3 3.60 7.73 -3.78
C LEU A 3 4.38 8.07 -2.52
N MET A 4 5.40 7.30 -2.18
CA MET A 4 6.25 7.58 -1.01
C MET A 4 6.95 8.92 -1.14
N ASN A 5 7.47 9.24 -2.32
CA ASN A 5 8.11 10.53 -2.56
C ASN A 5 7.13 11.70 -2.34
N LYS A 6 5.88 11.56 -2.78
CA LYS A 6 4.85 12.58 -2.57
C LYS A 6 4.47 12.71 -1.11
N VAL A 7 4.29 11.59 -0.40
CA VAL A 7 3.92 11.60 1.02
C VAL A 7 4.97 12.30 1.85
N PHE A 8 6.24 12.06 1.57
CA PHE A 8 7.35 12.64 2.34
C PHE A 8 7.89 13.94 1.77
N GLY A 9 7.34 14.43 0.65
CA GLY A 9 7.77 15.67 0.02
C GLY A 9 9.19 15.63 -0.51
N ARG A 10 9.72 14.45 -0.84
CA ARG A 10 11.07 14.26 -1.35
C ARG A 10 11.04 13.66 -2.74
N LYS A 11 11.90 14.16 -3.63
CA LYS A 11 12.05 13.59 -4.97
C LYS A 11 12.85 12.30 -4.96
N ASP A 12 13.83 12.22 -4.07
CA ASP A 12 14.73 11.09 -3.97
C ASP A 12 14.85 10.65 -2.51
N LEU A 13 14.01 9.69 -2.11
CA LEU A 13 14.18 9.07 -0.80
C LEU A 13 15.43 8.19 -0.82
N VAL A 14 16.26 8.37 0.20
CA VAL A 14 17.46 7.56 0.35
C VAL A 14 17.06 6.15 0.75
N LYS A 15 17.38 5.18 -0.10
CA LYS A 15 17.20 3.77 0.21
C LYS A 15 18.30 3.32 1.16
N VAL A 16 17.90 2.78 2.30
CA VAL A 16 18.83 2.24 3.30
C VAL A 16 19.32 0.87 2.87
N SER A 17 18.46 0.11 2.18
CA SER A 17 18.78 -1.21 1.64
C SER A 17 17.96 -1.43 0.40
N SER A 18 18.61 -1.63 -0.75
CA SER A 18 17.92 -1.93 -1.99
C SER A 18 18.83 -2.64 -2.97
N LYS A 19 18.25 -3.57 -3.73
CA LYS A 19 18.84 -4.03 -4.99
C LYS A 19 18.17 -3.25 -6.11
N PRO A 20 18.92 -2.46 -6.92
CA PRO A 20 18.30 -1.65 -7.96
C PRO A 20 17.65 -2.51 -9.05
N GLY A 21 16.52 -2.08 -9.53
CA GLY A 21 15.98 -2.44 -10.82
C GLY A 21 14.95 -3.55 -10.90
N LYS A 22 14.47 -4.14 -9.80
CA LYS A 22 13.33 -5.08 -9.87
C LYS A 22 12.53 -5.12 -8.59
N THR A 23 11.20 -5.16 -8.75
CA THR A 23 10.15 -5.15 -7.75
C THR A 23 10.08 -6.43 -6.90
N THR A 24 11.16 -7.20 -6.82
CA THR A 24 11.23 -8.45 -6.06
C THR A 24 11.97 -8.32 -4.75
N THR A 25 12.32 -7.10 -4.34
CA THR A 25 13.05 -6.84 -3.10
C THR A 25 12.28 -5.88 -2.21
N ILE A 26 12.46 -6.04 -0.91
CA ILE A 26 11.93 -5.12 0.08
C ILE A 26 12.89 -3.94 0.19
N ASN A 27 12.37 -2.73 0.02
CA ASN A 27 13.15 -1.50 0.13
C ASN A 27 12.83 -0.79 1.44
N PHE A 28 13.86 -0.40 2.17
CA PHE A 28 13.73 0.30 3.44
C PHE A 28 14.13 1.77 3.29
N PHE A 29 13.34 2.65 3.90
CA PHE A 29 13.56 4.09 3.91
C PHE A 29 13.49 4.57 5.37
N ALA A 30 14.55 5.19 5.86
CA ALA A 30 14.56 5.72 7.21
C ALA A 30 14.20 7.21 7.23
N ILE A 31 13.23 7.58 8.06
CA ILE A 31 12.80 8.96 8.27
C ILE A 31 12.70 9.19 9.78
N GLY A 32 13.70 9.87 10.36
CA GLY A 32 13.78 9.98 11.80
C GLY A 32 13.93 8.61 12.46
N ASP A 33 13.10 8.33 13.45
CA ASP A 33 13.13 7.07 14.20
C ASP A 33 12.20 6.01 13.61
N VAL A 34 11.61 6.27 12.45
CA VAL A 34 10.63 5.38 11.83
C VAL A 34 11.17 4.85 10.50
N ASP A 35 11.06 3.56 10.31
CA ASP A 35 11.38 2.92 9.05
C ASP A 35 10.12 2.75 8.21
N PHE A 36 10.18 3.24 6.98
CA PHE A 36 9.15 3.02 5.98
C PHE A 36 9.64 1.95 5.02
N VAL A 37 8.76 1.03 4.69
CA VAL A 37 9.13 -0.15 3.92
C VAL A 37 8.28 -0.22 2.67
N ASP A 38 8.95 -0.26 1.51
CA ASP A 38 8.28 -0.47 0.23
C ASP A 38 8.33 -1.96 -0.10
N LEU A 39 7.19 -2.61 0.00
CA LEU A 39 7.07 -4.04 -0.27
C LEU A 39 6.81 -4.29 -1.75
N PRO A 40 7.20 -5.48 -2.27
CA PRO A 40 6.95 -5.80 -3.68
C PRO A 40 5.46 -5.75 -4.02
N GLY A 41 5.14 -5.14 -5.14
CA GLY A 41 3.76 -5.04 -5.60
C GLY A 41 3.20 -6.39 -6.03
N TYR A 42 2.05 -6.75 -5.49
CA TYR A 42 1.36 -7.99 -5.83
C TYR A 42 0.75 -7.97 -7.23
N GLY A 43 0.46 -6.80 -7.78
CA GLY A 43 -0.12 -6.64 -9.11
C GLY A 43 0.83 -6.97 -10.27
N TYR A 44 2.11 -7.17 -9.98
CA TYR A 44 3.10 -7.59 -10.98
C TYR A 44 3.17 -9.12 -11.15
N ALA A 45 2.30 -9.85 -10.50
CA ALA A 45 2.26 -11.31 -10.59
C ALA A 45 1.61 -11.83 -11.90
N ARG A 46 1.79 -11.12 -13.02
CA ARG A 46 1.64 -11.69 -14.36
C ARG A 46 2.80 -12.62 -14.72
N VAL A 47 3.58 -12.89 -13.76
CA VAL A 47 4.78 -13.66 -13.80
C VAL A 47 4.46 -15.09 -13.47
N ASN A 48 5.31 -15.97 -13.90
CA ASN A 48 5.14 -17.39 -13.74
C ASN A 48 4.97 -17.80 -12.27
N ALA A 49 4.56 -19.04 -12.03
CA ALA A 49 4.33 -19.56 -10.69
C ALA A 49 5.56 -19.45 -9.77
N ALA A 50 6.78 -19.53 -10.32
CA ALA A 50 8.01 -19.44 -9.55
C ALA A 50 8.20 -18.03 -8.96
N GLU A 51 7.89 -16.98 -9.71
CA GLU A 51 8.00 -15.60 -9.23
C GLU A 51 6.91 -15.27 -8.21
N LYS A 52 5.71 -15.81 -8.40
CA LYS A 52 4.65 -15.68 -7.42
C LYS A 52 5.06 -16.35 -6.10
N GLN A 53 5.64 -17.54 -6.16
CA GLN A 53 6.11 -18.24 -4.97
C GLN A 53 7.22 -17.46 -4.27
N ARG A 54 8.12 -16.85 -5.02
CA ARG A 54 9.16 -15.98 -4.46
C ARG A 54 8.57 -14.77 -3.75
N TRP A 55 7.56 -14.16 -4.35
CA TRP A 55 6.85 -13.04 -3.74
C TRP A 55 6.19 -13.46 -2.43
N ASP A 56 5.46 -14.59 -2.42
CA ASP A 56 4.81 -15.13 -1.24
C ASP A 56 5.83 -15.40 -0.13
N ASN A 57 6.95 -16.04 -0.47
CA ASN A 57 8.01 -16.34 0.51
C ASN A 57 8.62 -15.07 1.09
N LEU A 58 8.85 -14.05 0.27
CA LEU A 58 9.41 -12.79 0.70
C LEU A 58 8.46 -12.06 1.65
N MET A 59 7.17 -12.03 1.33
CA MET A 59 6.14 -11.40 2.16
C MET A 59 5.98 -12.14 3.48
N ASP A 60 5.89 -13.47 3.45
CA ASP A 60 5.79 -14.29 4.66
C ASP A 60 7.00 -14.09 5.57
N GLY A 61 8.20 -14.13 5.02
CA GLY A 61 9.43 -13.89 5.79
C GLY A 61 9.44 -12.50 6.43
N TYR A 62 8.98 -11.47 5.72
CA TYR A 62 8.89 -10.13 6.27
C TYR A 62 7.90 -10.04 7.42
N PHE A 63 6.67 -10.57 7.24
CA PHE A 63 5.63 -10.46 8.27
C PHE A 63 5.84 -11.41 9.44
N GLU A 64 6.55 -12.50 9.26
CA GLU A 64 6.95 -13.39 10.36
C GLU A 64 8.09 -12.81 11.19
N SER A 65 8.85 -11.85 10.67
CA SER A 65 9.89 -11.20 11.44
C SER A 65 9.28 -10.39 12.59
N GLU A 66 9.95 -10.37 13.73
CA GLU A 66 9.49 -9.65 14.93
C GLU A 66 9.66 -8.14 14.77
N ARG A 67 8.99 -7.56 13.79
CA ARG A 67 9.02 -6.11 13.56
C ARG A 67 7.82 -5.45 14.21
N ASN A 68 8.04 -4.25 14.74
CA ASN A 68 6.96 -3.46 15.32
C ASN A 68 6.23 -2.71 14.22
N LEU A 69 5.35 -3.42 13.50
CA LEU A 69 4.55 -2.84 12.42
C LEU A 69 3.42 -1.99 13.00
N LYS A 70 3.43 -0.72 12.67
CA LYS A 70 2.40 0.23 13.12
C LYS A 70 1.24 0.31 12.13
N LEU A 71 1.51 0.20 10.84
CA LEU A 71 0.49 0.30 9.80
C LEU A 71 1.00 -0.28 8.49
N VAL A 72 0.14 -0.99 7.80
CA VAL A 72 0.35 -1.40 6.41
C VAL A 72 -0.60 -0.60 5.53
N VAL A 73 -0.10 0.02 4.47
CA VAL A 73 -0.94 0.71 3.49
C VAL A 73 -1.01 -0.14 2.22
N ALA A 74 -2.20 -0.65 1.95
CA ALA A 74 -2.47 -1.42 0.73
C ALA A 74 -2.86 -0.48 -0.39
N LEU A 75 -2.20 -0.58 -1.54
CA LEU A 75 -2.49 0.26 -2.70
C LEU A 75 -3.42 -0.48 -3.65
N VAL A 76 -4.59 0.11 -3.92
CA VAL A 76 -5.60 -0.46 -4.82
C VAL A 76 -5.93 0.55 -5.91
N ASP A 77 -5.85 0.15 -7.16
CA ASP A 77 -6.17 1.01 -8.30
C ASP A 77 -7.68 1.30 -8.34
N ILE A 78 -8.07 2.58 -8.28
CA ILE A 78 -9.47 3.00 -8.25
C ILE A 78 -10.20 2.74 -9.58
N ARG A 79 -9.47 2.59 -10.68
CA ARG A 79 -10.08 2.53 -12.01
C ARG A 79 -10.80 1.22 -12.30
N HIS A 80 -10.51 0.17 -11.57
CA HIS A 80 -11.00 -1.20 -11.85
C HIS A 80 -11.75 -1.77 -10.66
N ASP A 81 -12.55 -2.79 -10.91
CA ASP A 81 -13.11 -3.62 -9.86
C ASP A 81 -12.00 -4.36 -9.13
N ALA A 82 -12.31 -4.83 -7.92
CA ALA A 82 -11.35 -5.58 -7.13
C ALA A 82 -10.84 -6.79 -7.89
N SER A 83 -9.53 -6.87 -8.06
CA SER A 83 -8.91 -8.04 -8.69
C SER A 83 -8.80 -9.19 -7.69
N PRO A 84 -8.64 -10.44 -8.16
CA PRO A 84 -8.35 -11.55 -7.26
C PRO A 84 -7.10 -11.31 -6.40
N LEU A 85 -6.11 -10.60 -6.94
CA LEU A 85 -4.88 -10.25 -6.21
C LEU A 85 -5.14 -9.23 -5.11
N ASP A 86 -6.01 -8.25 -5.36
CA ASP A 86 -6.43 -7.28 -4.33
C ASP A 86 -7.11 -8.02 -3.18
N ALA A 87 -8.04 -8.91 -3.50
CA ALA A 87 -8.76 -9.69 -2.50
C ALA A 87 -7.82 -10.59 -1.70
N GLN A 88 -6.85 -11.19 -2.36
CA GLN A 88 -5.85 -12.04 -1.71
C GLN A 88 -4.99 -11.23 -0.74
N MET A 89 -4.55 -10.05 -1.14
CA MET A 89 -3.73 -9.17 -0.29
C MET A 89 -4.50 -8.72 0.95
N ILE A 90 -5.74 -8.28 0.77
CA ILE A 90 -6.58 -7.85 1.90
C ILE A 90 -6.86 -9.02 2.84
N GLY A 91 -7.20 -10.18 2.30
CA GLY A 91 -7.40 -11.39 3.09
C GLY A 91 -6.16 -11.79 3.88
N TYR A 92 -4.99 -11.64 3.27
CA TYR A 92 -3.72 -11.90 3.92
C TYR A 92 -3.49 -10.96 5.11
N LEU A 93 -3.68 -9.65 4.91
CA LEU A 93 -3.52 -8.66 5.98
C LEU A 93 -4.52 -8.89 7.13
N GLU A 94 -5.76 -9.23 6.79
CA GLU A 94 -6.78 -9.58 7.79
C GLU A 94 -6.37 -10.80 8.62
N SER A 95 -5.82 -11.83 7.97
CA SER A 95 -5.40 -13.05 8.65
C SER A 95 -4.23 -12.83 9.60
N LEU A 96 -3.35 -11.86 9.29
CA LEU A 96 -2.21 -11.51 10.15
C LEU A 96 -2.61 -10.66 11.36
N GLY A 97 -3.78 -10.03 11.32
CA GLY A 97 -4.24 -9.16 12.39
C GLY A 97 -3.47 -7.84 12.52
N HIS A 98 -2.70 -7.45 11.50
CA HIS A 98 -1.99 -6.18 11.52
C HIS A 98 -2.92 -5.02 11.15
N PRO A 99 -2.75 -3.83 11.77
CA PRO A 99 -3.48 -2.64 11.35
C PRO A 99 -3.14 -2.29 9.90
N TYR A 100 -4.16 -2.02 9.10
CA TYR A 100 -3.94 -1.62 7.72
C TYR A 100 -4.92 -0.53 7.30
N ALA A 101 -4.55 0.19 6.26
CA ALA A 101 -5.39 1.17 5.58
C ALA A 101 -5.28 0.94 4.08
N ILE A 102 -6.24 1.45 3.33
CA ILE A 102 -6.24 1.32 1.88
C ILE A 102 -6.05 2.69 1.25
N ALA A 103 -5.08 2.80 0.33
CA ALA A 103 -4.95 3.96 -0.53
C ALA A 103 -5.45 3.58 -1.92
N PHE A 104 -6.58 4.17 -2.31
CA PHE A 104 -7.11 3.99 -3.66
C PHE A 104 -6.35 4.93 -4.59
N THR A 105 -5.48 4.35 -5.40
CA THR A 105 -4.55 5.10 -6.25
C THR A 105 -5.18 5.55 -7.56
N LYS A 106 -4.54 6.50 -8.22
CA LYS A 106 -4.96 7.03 -9.52
C LYS A 106 -6.34 7.72 -9.47
N ALA A 107 -6.64 8.35 -8.34
CA ALA A 107 -7.90 9.04 -8.12
C ALA A 107 -8.13 10.20 -9.13
N ASP A 108 -7.07 10.73 -9.73
CA ASP A 108 -7.16 11.74 -10.78
C ASP A 108 -7.86 11.27 -12.06
N LYS A 109 -8.00 9.96 -12.23
CA LYS A 109 -8.66 9.38 -13.42
C LYS A 109 -10.18 9.40 -13.34
N LEU A 110 -10.74 9.71 -12.17
CA LEU A 110 -12.19 9.82 -11.97
C LEU A 110 -12.53 11.17 -11.35
N SER A 111 -13.77 11.65 -11.59
CA SER A 111 -14.28 12.79 -10.82
C SER A 111 -14.37 12.43 -9.35
N HIS A 112 -14.40 13.43 -8.46
CA HIS A 112 -14.46 13.17 -7.03
C HIS A 112 -15.66 12.28 -6.65
N SER A 113 -16.86 12.60 -7.16
CA SER A 113 -18.05 11.83 -6.86
C SER A 113 -17.99 10.38 -7.35
N LYS A 114 -17.45 10.18 -8.57
CA LYS A 114 -17.24 8.84 -9.11
C LYS A 114 -16.19 8.08 -8.32
N GLY A 115 -15.14 8.76 -7.89
CA GLY A 115 -14.09 8.17 -7.07
C GLY A 115 -14.62 7.69 -5.73
N VAL A 116 -15.45 8.50 -5.05
CA VAL A 116 -16.07 8.11 -3.78
C VAL A 116 -16.98 6.89 -3.96
N ALA A 117 -17.81 6.90 -5.00
CA ALA A 117 -18.70 5.76 -5.29
C ALA A 117 -17.91 4.49 -5.58
N GLN A 118 -16.85 4.60 -6.37
CA GLN A 118 -15.99 3.46 -6.72
C GLN A 118 -15.24 2.94 -5.50
N ALA A 119 -14.75 3.81 -4.63
CA ALA A 119 -14.10 3.40 -3.39
C ALA A 119 -15.06 2.60 -2.50
N ASN A 120 -16.30 3.05 -2.37
CA ASN A 120 -17.31 2.34 -1.60
C ASN A 120 -17.60 0.96 -2.20
N LEU A 121 -17.69 0.88 -3.52
CA LEU A 121 -17.89 -0.39 -4.23
C LEU A 121 -16.72 -1.35 -3.99
N LEU A 122 -15.49 -0.86 -4.12
CA LEU A 122 -14.29 -1.66 -3.88
C LEU A 122 -14.21 -2.16 -2.44
N ARG A 123 -14.56 -1.32 -1.47
CA ARG A 123 -14.62 -1.75 -0.07
C ARG A 123 -15.61 -2.90 0.12
N GLN A 124 -16.77 -2.85 -0.53
CA GLN A 124 -17.76 -3.94 -0.51
C GLN A 124 -17.21 -5.20 -1.16
N GLN A 125 -16.60 -5.07 -2.33
CA GLN A 125 -16.03 -6.21 -3.07
C GLN A 125 -14.90 -6.88 -2.28
N LEU A 126 -14.12 -6.12 -1.54
CA LEU A 126 -13.01 -6.61 -0.73
C LEU A 126 -13.44 -7.02 0.68
N CYS A 127 -14.71 -6.85 1.04
CA CYS A 127 -15.25 -7.17 2.36
C CYS A 127 -14.48 -6.48 3.50
N VAL A 128 -14.16 -5.21 3.31
CA VAL A 128 -13.36 -4.42 4.26
C VAL A 128 -14.25 -3.92 5.40
N ASP A 129 -13.78 -4.11 6.63
CA ASP A 129 -14.50 -3.64 7.82
C ASP A 129 -14.57 -2.11 7.86
N GLU A 130 -15.64 -1.57 8.47
CA GLU A 130 -15.86 -0.14 8.59
C GLU A 130 -14.75 0.58 9.34
N SER A 131 -14.06 -0.11 10.26
CA SER A 131 -12.96 0.44 11.03
C SER A 131 -11.70 0.69 10.20
N VAL A 132 -11.57 0.05 9.04
CA VAL A 132 -10.41 0.21 8.17
C VAL A 132 -10.51 1.54 7.42
N ARG A 133 -9.48 2.38 7.58
CA ARG A 133 -9.44 3.69 6.90
C ARG A 133 -9.07 3.50 5.43
N SER A 134 -9.68 4.31 4.59
CA SER A 134 -9.32 4.36 3.16
C SER A 134 -9.27 5.80 2.68
N VAL A 135 -8.38 6.08 1.74
CA VAL A 135 -8.14 7.42 1.21
C VAL A 135 -8.01 7.34 -0.31
N LEU A 136 -8.64 8.28 -1.00
CA LEU A 136 -8.44 8.46 -2.45
C LEU A 136 -7.18 9.27 -2.67
N VAL A 137 -6.21 8.73 -3.43
CA VAL A 137 -4.93 9.39 -3.63
C VAL A 137 -4.53 9.46 -5.10
N SER A 138 -3.83 10.54 -5.43
CA SER A 138 -3.18 10.69 -6.72
C SER A 138 -1.76 11.20 -6.52
N SER A 139 -0.77 10.39 -6.84
CA SER A 139 0.63 10.84 -6.81
C SER A 139 0.91 11.87 -7.90
N LEU A 140 0.15 11.85 -9.00
CA LEU A 140 0.29 12.81 -10.09
C LEU A 140 -0.23 14.20 -9.71
N LYS A 141 -1.39 14.28 -9.07
CA LYS A 141 -2.07 15.55 -8.73
C LYS A 141 -1.88 15.97 -7.27
N GLY A 142 -1.37 15.10 -6.42
CA GLY A 142 -1.24 15.36 -4.99
C GLY A 142 -2.52 15.21 -4.19
N THR A 143 -3.61 14.76 -4.81
CA THR A 143 -4.90 14.56 -4.14
C THR A 143 -4.77 13.53 -3.02
N GLY A 144 -5.35 13.82 -1.85
CA GLY A 144 -5.44 12.88 -0.74
C GLY A 144 -4.13 12.60 0.00
N ILE A 145 -3.03 13.21 -0.41
CA ILE A 145 -1.72 12.98 0.21
C ILE A 145 -1.73 13.44 1.68
N ASP A 146 -2.33 14.59 1.98
CA ASP A 146 -2.41 15.09 3.36
C ASP A 146 -3.28 14.19 4.23
N GLU A 147 -4.39 13.66 3.69
CA GLU A 147 -5.23 12.71 4.41
C GLU A 147 -4.47 11.41 4.70
N LEU A 148 -3.71 10.91 3.74
CA LEU A 148 -2.90 9.71 3.92
C LEU A 148 -1.83 9.93 4.99
N LYS A 149 -1.19 11.09 4.99
CA LYS A 149 -0.23 11.47 6.04
C LYS A 149 -0.87 11.43 7.43
N LYS A 150 -2.09 11.96 7.56
CA LYS A 150 -2.81 11.95 8.83
C LYS A 150 -3.10 10.53 9.32
N VAL A 151 -3.51 9.65 8.41
CA VAL A 151 -3.75 8.24 8.75
C VAL A 151 -2.47 7.58 9.26
N ILE A 152 -1.36 7.84 8.60
CA ILE A 152 -0.04 7.32 9.02
C ILE A 152 0.36 7.89 10.38
N GLU A 153 0.22 9.20 10.57
CA GLU A 153 0.60 9.89 11.81
C GLU A 153 -0.22 9.39 13.01
N GLU A 154 -1.51 9.16 12.83
CA GLU A 154 -2.38 8.62 13.89
C GLU A 154 -1.85 7.27 14.41
N ARG A 155 -1.34 6.43 13.52
CA ARG A 155 -0.79 5.12 13.89
C ARG A 155 0.60 5.22 14.51
N LEU A 156 1.35 6.25 14.18
CA LEU A 156 2.67 6.48 14.75
C LEU A 156 2.62 7.26 16.06
N ASN A 157 1.46 7.68 16.48
CA ASN A 157 1.24 8.49 17.70
C ASN A 157 1.99 9.82 17.69
N PHE A 158 1.99 10.48 16.55
CA PHE A 158 2.51 11.84 16.42
C PHE A 158 1.47 12.88 16.76
#